data_81d830a5454505024d7dae75fa324984
#
_entry.id   81d830a5454505024d7dae75fa324984
#
_cell.length_a   1.000
_cell.length_b   1.000
_cell.length_c   1.000
_cell.angle_alpha   90.00
_cell.angle_beta   90.00
_cell.angle_gamma   90.00
#
_symmetry.space_group_name_H-M   'P 1'
#
loop_
_entity.id
_entity.type
_entity.pdbx_description
1 polymer ?
#
loop_
_entity_poly.entity_id
_entity_poly.type
_entity_poly.pdbx_seq_one_letter_code
_entity_poly.pdbx_strand_id
1 'polypeptide(L)'
;MRTTRVLMTADTVGGVWTYALDLAHMLAGRGCEVTLATMGGYLPHAEARAVARTRGIHLYESNFKLEWMEDPWADVAQAGEWLLRIAAKTQPDIIHLNNYAHGNLPWPAPVMMVAHSCVLSWWQAVKGERAPESWGRYAAAVRAGLQAAHLVAAPTYAMLDALRRENNYAGKLALLE
;
A
#
# COMPACT_ATOMS: atom_id res chain seq x y z
N MET A 1 27.26 0.03 9.80
CA MET A 1 26.16 0.73 9.08
C MET A 1 24.87 0.50 9.85
N ARG A 2 24.01 1.52 9.97
CA ARG A 2 22.69 1.36 10.60
C ARG A 2 21.78 0.55 9.66
N THR A 3 21.06 -0.42 10.20
CA THR A 3 20.08 -1.20 9.45
C THR A 3 18.91 -0.31 9.00
N THR A 4 18.57 -0.32 7.71
CA THR A 4 17.40 0.39 7.18
C THR A 4 16.12 -0.35 7.58
N ARG A 5 15.16 0.37 8.14
CA ARG A 5 13.87 -0.15 8.58
C ARG A 5 12.77 0.32 7.65
N VAL A 6 11.99 -0.62 7.14
CA VAL A 6 10.89 -0.37 6.20
C VAL A 6 9.58 -0.82 6.82
N LEU A 7 8.59 0.07 6.91
CA LEU A 7 7.21 -0.33 7.16
C LEU A 7 6.49 -0.45 5.82
N MET A 8 6.04 -1.66 5.51
CA MET A 8 5.36 -1.98 4.25
C MET A 8 3.92 -2.43 4.53
N THR A 9 2.94 -1.83 3.85
CA THR A 9 1.57 -2.35 3.85
C THR A 9 1.41 -3.40 2.76
N ALA A 10 0.55 -4.39 2.98
CA ALA A 10 0.16 -5.34 1.94
C ALA A 10 -1.31 -5.74 2.12
N ASP A 11 -2.03 -5.90 1.03
CA ASP A 11 -3.32 -6.58 1.06
C ASP A 11 -3.12 -8.09 0.90
N THR A 12 -3.95 -8.87 1.57
CA THR A 12 -3.90 -10.34 1.50
C THR A 12 -4.71 -10.89 0.33
N VAL A 13 -5.24 -10.00 -0.52
CA VAL A 13 -6.11 -10.34 -1.64
C VAL A 13 -5.40 -10.06 -2.96
N GLY A 14 -5.16 -11.10 -3.75
CA GLY A 14 -4.61 -10.97 -5.10
C GLY A 14 -3.08 -10.81 -5.17
N GLY A 15 -2.60 -10.25 -6.29
CA GLY A 15 -1.17 -10.21 -6.62
C GLY A 15 -0.31 -9.27 -5.78
N VAL A 16 -0.93 -8.32 -5.06
CA VAL A 16 -0.18 -7.37 -4.21
C VAL A 16 0.51 -8.10 -3.07
N TRP A 17 -0.11 -9.15 -2.51
CA TRP A 17 0.51 -10.00 -1.50
C TRP A 17 1.83 -10.61 -1.99
N THR A 18 1.81 -11.26 -3.16
CA THR A 18 3.02 -11.86 -3.74
C THR A 18 4.12 -10.83 -3.95
N TYR A 19 3.79 -9.69 -4.55
CA TYR A 19 4.74 -8.59 -4.73
C TYR A 19 5.35 -8.12 -3.41
N ALA A 20 4.51 -7.86 -2.40
CA ALA A 20 4.97 -7.35 -1.11
C ALA A 20 5.86 -8.37 -0.38
N LEU A 21 5.50 -9.64 -0.44
CA LEU A 21 6.27 -10.72 0.19
C LEU A 21 7.62 -10.92 -0.50
N ASP A 22 7.67 -10.94 -1.83
CA ASP A 22 8.90 -11.07 -2.59
C ASP A 22 9.85 -9.89 -2.32
N LEU A 23 9.31 -8.68 -2.32
CA LEU A 23 10.09 -7.48 -2.00
C LEU A 23 10.58 -7.49 -0.55
N ALA A 24 9.75 -7.92 0.41
CA ALA A 24 10.15 -8.03 1.80
C ALA A 24 11.31 -9.03 1.99
N HIS A 25 11.25 -10.20 1.34
CA HIS A 25 12.33 -11.18 1.35
C HIS A 25 13.62 -10.64 0.73
N MET A 26 13.51 -9.93 -0.39
CA MET A 26 14.65 -9.34 -1.08
C MET A 26 15.32 -8.24 -0.23
N LEU A 27 14.54 -7.39 0.42
CA LEU A 27 15.05 -6.35 1.32
C LEU A 27 15.69 -6.95 2.58
N ALA A 28 15.05 -7.94 3.19
CA ALA A 28 15.60 -8.66 4.34
C ALA A 28 16.92 -9.36 3.98
N GLY A 29 17.01 -9.98 2.82
CA GLY A 29 18.25 -10.57 2.28
C GLY A 29 19.38 -9.57 2.06
N ARG A 30 19.05 -8.28 1.92
CA ARG A 30 20.02 -7.16 1.82
C ARG A 30 20.30 -6.50 3.18
N GLY A 31 19.83 -7.05 4.27
CA GLY A 31 20.09 -6.57 5.62
C GLY A 31 19.13 -5.46 6.09
N CYS A 32 18.01 -5.24 5.41
CA CYS A 32 16.94 -4.38 5.92
C CYS A 32 16.09 -5.12 6.96
N GLU A 33 15.45 -4.37 7.86
CA GLU A 33 14.35 -4.85 8.70
C GLU A 33 13.04 -4.39 8.10
N VAL A 34 12.18 -5.35 7.76
CA VAL A 34 10.88 -5.09 7.14
C VAL A 34 9.76 -5.40 8.13
N THR A 35 8.99 -4.38 8.48
CA THR A 35 7.71 -4.53 9.17
C THR A 35 6.62 -4.66 8.11
N LEU A 36 6.05 -5.85 7.96
CA LEU A 36 5.00 -6.14 7.00
C LEU A 36 3.64 -6.09 7.70
N ALA A 37 2.82 -5.10 7.35
CA ALA A 37 1.49 -4.86 7.92
C ALA A 37 0.41 -5.27 6.90
N THR A 38 -0.34 -6.35 7.19
CA THR A 38 -1.33 -6.91 6.27
C THR A 38 -2.76 -6.49 6.62
N MET A 39 -3.56 -6.27 5.57
CA MET A 39 -4.98 -5.92 5.63
C MET A 39 -5.76 -6.75 4.59
N GLY A 40 -7.09 -6.77 4.68
CA GLY A 40 -7.96 -7.52 3.77
C GLY A 40 -8.33 -8.92 4.24
N GLY A 41 -7.72 -9.38 5.33
CA GLY A 41 -7.94 -10.67 5.96
C GLY A 41 -6.68 -11.24 6.59
N TYR A 42 -6.85 -12.27 7.40
CA TYR A 42 -5.71 -12.99 7.97
C TYR A 42 -5.10 -13.97 6.97
N LEU A 43 -3.79 -14.10 7.00
CA LEU A 43 -3.10 -15.12 6.22
C LEU A 43 -3.41 -16.53 6.73
N PRO A 44 -3.37 -17.57 5.88
CA PRO A 44 -3.37 -18.95 6.33
C PRO A 44 -2.27 -19.19 7.36
N HIS A 45 -2.55 -19.90 8.44
CA HIS A 45 -1.60 -20.11 9.55
C HIS A 45 -0.21 -20.62 9.12
N ALA A 46 -0.15 -21.48 8.11
CA ALA A 46 1.12 -22.01 7.61
C ALA A 46 1.96 -20.89 6.95
N GLU A 47 1.31 -20.04 6.16
CA GLU A 47 1.93 -18.92 5.46
C GLU A 47 2.38 -17.83 6.43
N ALA A 48 1.51 -17.40 7.37
CA ALA A 48 1.86 -16.45 8.42
C ALA A 48 3.07 -16.91 9.24
N ARG A 49 3.11 -18.21 9.62
CA ARG A 49 4.26 -18.79 10.32
C ARG A 49 5.54 -18.82 9.48
N ALA A 50 5.43 -19.07 8.17
CA ALA A 50 6.57 -19.06 7.27
C ALA A 50 7.19 -17.65 7.21
N VAL A 51 6.35 -16.65 7.00
CA VAL A 51 6.77 -15.23 6.97
C VAL A 51 7.39 -14.80 8.30
N ALA A 52 6.73 -15.11 9.43
CA ALA A 52 7.21 -14.75 10.76
C ALA A 52 8.54 -15.41 11.16
N ARG A 53 8.94 -16.50 10.50
CA ARG A 53 10.25 -17.15 10.70
C ARG A 53 11.35 -16.56 9.83
N THR A 54 11.04 -15.75 8.86
CA THR A 54 12.03 -15.11 7.99
C THR A 54 12.78 -14.04 8.77
N ARG A 55 14.09 -14.22 8.91
CA ARG A 55 14.92 -13.22 9.59
C ARG A 55 14.84 -11.87 8.90
N GLY A 56 14.61 -10.82 9.67
CA GLY A 56 14.49 -9.45 9.15
C GLY A 56 13.08 -9.08 8.69
N ILE A 57 12.07 -9.98 8.82
CA ILE A 57 10.66 -9.66 8.56
C ILE A 57 9.86 -9.79 9.85
N HIS A 58 9.09 -8.74 10.17
CA HIS A 58 8.19 -8.67 11.32
C HIS A 58 6.77 -8.52 10.80
N LEU A 59 5.94 -9.56 10.96
CA LEU A 59 4.58 -9.61 10.47
C LEU A 59 3.60 -9.03 11.51
N TYR A 60 2.76 -8.10 11.05
CA TYR A 60 1.60 -7.56 11.75
C TYR A 60 0.36 -7.83 10.90
N GLU A 61 -0.57 -8.61 11.42
CA GLU A 61 -1.79 -9.00 10.68
C GLU A 61 -3.01 -8.25 11.18
N SER A 62 -3.92 -7.95 10.26
CA SER A 62 -5.25 -7.45 10.58
C SER A 62 -6.29 -7.96 9.57
N ASN A 63 -7.56 -7.80 9.91
CA ASN A 63 -8.68 -8.10 9.03
C ASN A 63 -9.43 -6.84 8.58
N PHE A 64 -8.81 -5.66 8.71
CA PHE A 64 -9.42 -4.43 8.22
C PHE A 64 -9.73 -4.51 6.73
N LYS A 65 -10.91 -4.03 6.35
CA LYS A 65 -11.29 -3.93 4.95
C LYS A 65 -10.34 -3.04 4.17
N LEU A 66 -10.11 -3.42 2.92
CA LEU A 66 -9.37 -2.61 1.97
C LEU A 66 -10.26 -1.52 1.38
N GLU A 67 -9.67 -0.40 0.99
CA GLU A 67 -10.36 0.83 0.54
C GLU A 67 -11.32 0.66 -0.64
N TRP A 68 -11.18 -0.43 -1.39
CA TRP A 68 -12.01 -0.79 -2.53
C TRP A 68 -13.13 -1.79 -2.21
N MET A 69 -13.21 -2.28 -0.99
CA MET A 69 -14.27 -3.18 -0.53
C MET A 69 -15.56 -2.42 -0.21
N GLU A 70 -16.65 -3.15 -0.01
CA GLU A 70 -17.96 -2.58 0.34
C GLU A 70 -17.92 -1.93 1.72
N ASP A 71 -18.35 -0.67 1.82
CA ASP A 71 -18.39 0.14 3.05
C ASP A 71 -17.12 0.01 3.93
N PRO A 72 -15.93 0.41 3.41
CA PRO A 72 -14.67 0.13 4.08
C PRO A 72 -14.21 1.22 5.06
N TRP A 73 -14.89 2.37 5.11
CA TRP A 73 -14.30 3.59 5.63
C TRP A 73 -14.05 3.60 7.13
N ALA A 74 -14.86 2.89 7.91
CA ALA A 74 -14.61 2.71 9.34
C ALA A 74 -13.34 1.87 9.56
N ASP A 75 -13.18 0.79 8.79
CA ASP A 75 -11.99 -0.05 8.82
C ASP A 75 -10.75 0.71 8.33
N VAL A 76 -10.87 1.47 7.25
CA VAL A 76 -9.76 2.29 6.72
C VAL A 76 -9.26 3.29 7.76
N ALA A 77 -10.17 3.95 8.50
CA ALA A 77 -9.80 4.87 9.56
C ALA A 77 -9.08 4.14 10.71
N GLN A 78 -9.62 3.02 11.18
CA GLN A 78 -9.02 2.22 12.26
C GLN A 78 -7.68 1.61 11.84
N ALA A 79 -7.57 1.15 10.59
CA ALA A 79 -6.32 0.69 10.00
C ALA A 79 -5.26 1.79 10.00
N GLY A 80 -5.65 3.02 9.66
CA GLY A 80 -4.75 4.18 9.71
C GLY A 80 -4.15 4.41 11.09
N GLU A 81 -4.99 4.39 12.14
CA GLU A 81 -4.52 4.49 13.52
C GLU A 81 -3.60 3.32 13.92
N TRP A 82 -3.95 2.11 13.52
CA TRP A 82 -3.15 0.91 13.77
C TRP A 82 -1.79 0.99 13.09
N LEU A 83 -1.73 1.43 11.84
CA LEU A 83 -0.50 1.62 11.09
C LEU A 83 0.40 2.68 11.73
N LEU A 84 -0.15 3.80 12.20
CA LEU A 84 0.61 4.82 12.92
C LEU A 84 1.17 4.31 14.25
N ARG A 85 0.44 3.46 14.99
CA ARG A 85 0.96 2.79 16.19
C ARG A 85 2.12 1.85 15.87
N ILE A 86 2.05 1.10 14.76
CA ILE A 86 3.16 0.27 14.29
C ILE A 86 4.35 1.15 13.95
N ALA A 87 4.16 2.22 13.20
CA ALA A 87 5.22 3.15 12.83
C ALA A 87 5.91 3.76 14.07
N ALA A 88 5.13 4.19 15.07
CA ALA A 88 5.66 4.69 16.32
C ALA A 88 6.52 3.66 17.07
N LYS A 89 6.12 2.39 17.05
CA LYS A 89 6.84 1.28 17.69
C LYS A 89 8.11 0.88 16.94
N THR A 90 8.04 0.79 15.61
CA THR A 90 9.12 0.26 14.76
C THR A 90 10.07 1.34 14.25
N GLN A 91 9.65 2.60 14.30
CA GLN A 91 10.40 3.77 13.85
C GLN A 91 11.05 3.56 12.48
N PRO A 92 10.26 3.35 11.42
CA PRO A 92 10.77 3.08 10.10
C PRO A 92 11.53 4.28 9.52
N ASP A 93 12.48 3.99 8.65
CA ASP A 93 13.19 4.99 7.85
C ASP A 93 12.44 5.30 6.55
N ILE A 94 11.60 4.36 6.09
CA ILE A 94 10.79 4.47 4.88
C ILE A 94 9.41 3.82 5.14
N ILE A 95 8.37 4.47 4.66
CA ILE A 95 7.02 3.93 4.57
C ILE A 95 6.77 3.49 3.13
N HIS A 96 6.50 2.22 2.91
CA HIS A 96 6.16 1.64 1.60
C HIS A 96 4.68 1.25 1.59
N LEU A 97 3.85 2.01 0.89
CA LEU A 97 2.41 1.77 0.82
C LEU A 97 2.04 1.07 -0.49
N ASN A 98 1.23 0.02 -0.38
CA ASN A 98 0.63 -0.69 -1.50
C ASN A 98 -0.88 -0.38 -1.63
N ASN A 99 -1.33 0.70 -1.00
CA ASN A 99 -2.69 1.22 -1.04
C ASN A 99 -2.66 2.74 -1.02
N TYR A 100 -3.78 3.40 -1.35
CA TYR A 100 -3.83 4.86 -1.52
C TYR A 100 -4.31 5.59 -0.26
N ALA A 101 -5.38 5.08 0.39
CA ALA A 101 -6.10 5.83 1.42
C ALA A 101 -5.24 6.21 2.63
N HIS A 102 -4.17 5.47 2.89
CA HIS A 102 -3.26 5.73 4.01
C HIS A 102 -2.08 6.66 3.63
N GLY A 103 -2.02 7.14 2.38
CA GLY A 103 -0.91 8.00 1.93
C GLY A 103 -0.81 9.33 2.65
N ASN A 104 -1.94 9.91 3.05
CA ASN A 104 -2.03 11.22 3.70
C ASN A 104 -2.00 11.18 5.24
N LEU A 105 -1.69 10.02 5.84
CA LEU A 105 -1.50 9.96 7.29
C LEU A 105 -0.24 10.75 7.71
N PRO A 106 -0.16 11.23 8.96
CA PRO A 106 1.00 11.96 9.47
C PRO A 106 2.19 11.00 9.74
N TRP A 107 2.75 10.47 8.68
CA TRP A 107 3.84 9.52 8.74
C TRP A 107 5.13 10.13 9.28
N PRO A 108 5.90 9.40 10.14
CA PRO A 108 7.16 9.89 10.69
C PRO A 108 8.34 9.80 9.72
N ALA A 109 8.16 9.23 8.53
CA ALA A 109 9.19 8.96 7.55
C ALA A 109 8.68 9.20 6.12
N PRO A 110 9.57 9.34 5.12
CA PRO A 110 9.17 9.48 3.73
C PRO A 110 8.30 8.32 3.24
N VAL A 111 7.28 8.65 2.44
CA VAL A 111 6.32 7.72 1.87
C VAL A 111 6.63 7.44 0.41
N MET A 112 6.87 6.18 0.09
CA MET A 112 6.82 5.63 -1.25
C MET A 112 5.52 4.85 -1.42
N MET A 113 4.77 5.12 -2.46
CA MET A 113 3.51 4.43 -2.76
C MET A 113 3.63 3.66 -4.07
N VAL A 114 3.16 2.42 -4.08
CA VAL A 114 3.05 1.63 -5.30
C VAL A 114 1.59 1.51 -5.73
N ALA A 115 1.31 2.06 -6.89
CA ALA A 115 -0.01 2.07 -7.52
C ALA A 115 -0.18 0.82 -8.39
N HIS A 116 -0.57 -0.31 -7.77
CA HIS A 116 -0.75 -1.58 -8.49
C HIS A 116 -1.97 -1.56 -9.40
N SER A 117 -3.09 -1.05 -8.91
CA SER A 117 -4.35 -0.88 -9.63
C SER A 117 -5.19 0.20 -8.96
N CYS A 118 -6.15 0.76 -9.67
CA CYS A 118 -7.08 1.76 -9.14
C CYS A 118 -8.48 1.45 -9.69
N VAL A 119 -9.50 1.48 -8.84
CA VAL A 119 -10.89 1.24 -9.27
C VAL A 119 -11.29 2.18 -10.40
N LEU A 120 -10.87 3.46 -10.33
CA LEU A 120 -11.22 4.46 -11.35
C LEU A 120 -10.64 4.10 -12.72
N SER A 121 -9.36 3.72 -12.77
CA SER A 121 -8.71 3.28 -14.01
C SER A 121 -9.26 1.96 -14.52
N TRP A 122 -9.64 1.06 -13.60
CA TRP A 122 -10.30 -0.19 -13.97
C TRP A 122 -11.66 0.06 -14.65
N TRP A 123 -12.50 0.95 -14.11
CA TRP A 123 -13.77 1.32 -14.73
C TRP A 123 -13.57 1.85 -16.14
N GLN A 124 -12.62 2.75 -16.33
CA GLN A 124 -12.30 3.29 -17.65
C GLN A 124 -11.78 2.21 -18.61
N ALA A 125 -10.88 1.32 -18.14
CA ALA A 125 -10.29 0.30 -18.99
C ALA A 125 -11.25 -0.83 -19.35
N VAL A 126 -12.14 -1.23 -18.43
CA VAL A 126 -13.00 -2.41 -18.59
C VAL A 126 -14.41 -2.06 -19.05
N LYS A 127 -14.95 -0.92 -18.56
CA LYS A 127 -16.31 -0.47 -18.87
C LYS A 127 -16.36 0.61 -19.95
N GLY A 128 -15.22 1.27 -20.25
CA GLY A 128 -15.16 2.38 -21.20
C GLY A 128 -15.79 3.67 -20.69
N GLU A 129 -16.10 3.75 -19.40
CA GLU A 129 -16.79 4.86 -18.76
C GLU A 129 -16.14 5.26 -17.43
N ARG A 130 -16.49 6.42 -16.92
CA ARG A 130 -16.04 6.84 -15.57
C ARG A 130 -16.71 6.00 -14.48
N ALA A 131 -15.99 5.79 -13.39
CA ALA A 131 -16.56 5.15 -12.22
C ALA A 131 -17.77 5.94 -11.69
N PRO A 132 -18.86 5.26 -11.25
CA PRO A 132 -20.06 5.90 -10.68
C PRO A 132 -19.73 6.82 -9.50
N GLU A 133 -20.62 7.78 -9.22
CA GLU A 133 -20.48 8.73 -8.10
C GLU A 133 -20.34 8.06 -6.74
N SER A 134 -20.86 6.84 -6.58
CA SER A 134 -20.67 6.03 -5.37
C SER A 134 -19.19 5.80 -5.01
N TRP A 135 -18.29 5.91 -5.99
CA TRP A 135 -16.82 5.86 -5.78
C TRP A 135 -16.19 7.22 -5.46
N GLY A 136 -16.99 8.28 -5.27
CA GLY A 136 -16.48 9.63 -5.01
C GLY A 136 -15.59 9.70 -3.77
N ARG A 137 -15.93 9.01 -2.67
CA ARG A 137 -15.11 8.95 -1.46
C ARG A 137 -13.79 8.23 -1.70
N TYR A 138 -13.81 7.10 -2.43
CA TYR A 138 -12.61 6.40 -2.86
C TYR A 138 -11.71 7.30 -3.73
N ALA A 139 -12.29 7.98 -4.73
CA ALA A 139 -11.55 8.89 -5.60
C ALA A 139 -10.88 10.02 -4.81
N ALA A 140 -11.57 10.58 -3.80
CA ALA A 140 -11.00 11.59 -2.92
C ALA A 140 -9.82 11.04 -2.08
N ALA A 141 -9.96 9.84 -1.52
CA ALA A 141 -8.92 9.19 -0.74
C ALA A 141 -7.69 8.86 -1.60
N VAL A 142 -7.88 8.30 -2.80
CA VAL A 142 -6.79 8.05 -3.77
C VAL A 142 -6.03 9.34 -4.07
N ARG A 143 -6.75 10.41 -4.39
CA ARG A 143 -6.14 11.71 -4.73
C ARG A 143 -5.35 12.29 -3.58
N ALA A 144 -5.92 12.27 -2.37
CA ALA A 144 -5.23 12.76 -1.16
C ALA A 144 -3.97 11.94 -0.87
N GLY A 145 -4.04 10.62 -0.97
CA GLY A 145 -2.90 9.73 -0.73
C GLY A 145 -1.77 9.93 -1.75
N LEU A 146 -2.12 10.00 -3.03
CA LEU A 146 -1.15 10.28 -4.10
C LEU A 146 -0.45 11.62 -3.90
N GLN A 147 -1.19 12.68 -3.57
CA GLN A 147 -0.63 14.01 -3.37
C GLN A 147 0.32 14.11 -2.16
N ALA A 148 0.06 13.33 -1.12
CA ALA A 148 0.90 13.31 0.07
C ALA A 148 2.15 12.42 -0.06
N ALA A 149 2.16 11.47 -0.97
CA ALA A 149 3.30 10.59 -1.19
C ALA A 149 4.53 11.33 -1.74
N HIS A 150 5.71 11.00 -1.24
CA HIS A 150 6.98 11.58 -1.70
C HIS A 150 7.39 11.04 -3.07
N LEU A 151 7.04 9.78 -3.35
CA LEU A 151 7.26 9.09 -4.61
C LEU A 151 6.08 8.14 -4.85
N VAL A 152 5.57 8.11 -6.08
CA VAL A 152 4.60 7.12 -6.53
C VAL A 152 5.24 6.29 -7.64
N ALA A 153 5.22 4.97 -7.48
CA ALA A 153 5.65 4.03 -8.51
C ALA A 153 4.46 3.24 -9.05
N ALA A 154 4.56 2.74 -10.26
CA ALA A 154 3.57 1.84 -10.83
C ALA A 154 4.24 0.75 -11.69
N PRO A 155 3.61 -0.43 -11.84
CA PRO A 155 4.19 -1.55 -12.56
C PRO A 155 4.20 -1.37 -14.09
N THR A 156 3.46 -0.39 -14.63
CA THR A 156 3.34 -0.18 -16.07
C THR A 156 3.19 1.31 -16.41
N TYR A 157 3.62 1.68 -17.63
CA TYR A 157 3.37 3.02 -18.17
C TYR A 157 1.86 3.32 -18.28
N ALA A 158 1.05 2.32 -18.63
CA ALA A 158 -0.41 2.48 -18.69
C ALA A 158 -0.99 2.90 -17.32
N MET A 159 -0.48 2.33 -16.22
CA MET A 159 -0.91 2.72 -14.87
C MET A 159 -0.42 4.13 -14.52
N LEU A 160 0.82 4.50 -14.87
CA LEU A 160 1.32 5.87 -14.68
C LEU A 160 0.46 6.90 -15.42
N ASP A 161 0.06 6.60 -16.66
CA ASP A 161 -0.81 7.46 -17.45
C ASP A 161 -2.23 7.53 -16.88
N ALA A 162 -2.75 6.43 -16.35
CA ALA A 162 -4.04 6.41 -15.68
C ALA A 162 -4.04 7.29 -14.42
N LEU A 163 -2.98 7.26 -13.61
CA LEU A 163 -2.84 8.14 -12.44
C LEU A 163 -2.89 9.62 -12.83
N ARG A 164 -2.23 9.99 -13.93
CA ARG A 164 -2.26 11.37 -14.43
C ARG A 164 -3.65 11.78 -14.88
N ARG A 165 -4.32 10.94 -15.67
CA ARG A 165 -5.64 11.26 -16.27
C ARG A 165 -6.76 11.20 -15.25
N GLU A 166 -6.90 10.09 -14.53
CA GLU A 166 -8.06 9.83 -13.69
C GLU A 166 -7.98 10.53 -12.33
N ASN A 167 -6.77 10.74 -11.82
CA ASN A 167 -6.54 11.32 -10.50
C ASN A 167 -5.94 12.73 -10.56
N ASN A 168 -5.70 13.28 -11.76
CA ASN A 168 -5.04 14.57 -11.96
C ASN A 168 -3.73 14.69 -11.17
N TYR A 169 -2.93 13.61 -11.16
CA TYR A 169 -1.69 13.54 -10.40
C TYR A 169 -0.51 14.07 -11.21
N ALA A 170 0.14 15.11 -10.67
CA ALA A 170 1.31 15.76 -11.28
C ALA A 170 2.61 15.58 -10.48
N GLY A 171 2.61 14.72 -9.47
CA GLY A 171 3.78 14.48 -8.61
C GLY A 171 4.84 13.60 -9.24
N LYS A 172 5.82 13.20 -8.44
CA LYS A 172 6.91 12.31 -8.88
C LYS A 172 6.40 10.91 -9.16
N LEU A 173 6.63 10.43 -10.36
CA LEU A 173 6.28 9.10 -10.84
C LEU A 173 7.52 8.30 -11.23
N ALA A 174 7.52 7.01 -10.90
CA ALA A 174 8.54 6.04 -11.32
C ALA A 174 7.89 4.78 -11.87
N LEU A 175 8.56 4.13 -12.83
CA LEU A 175 8.23 2.78 -13.23
C LEU A 175 8.90 1.80 -12.25
N LEU A 176 8.22 0.73 -11.88
CA LEU A 176 8.85 -0.40 -11.18
C LEU A 176 9.65 -1.21 -12.20
N GLU A 177 10.95 -1.33 -11.99
CA GLU A 177 11.87 -2.14 -12.79
C GLU A 177 12.27 -3.40 -12.02
#